data_6e1ce73d7b48b02d69858e1fe435a09f
#
_entry.id   6e1ce73d7b48b02d69858e1fe435a09f
#
_cell.length_a   1.000
_cell.length_b   1.000
_cell.length_c   1.000
_cell.angle_alpha   90.00
_cell.angle_beta   90.00
_cell.angle_gamma   90.00
#
_symmetry.space_group_name_H-M   'P 1'
#
loop_
_entity.id
_entity.type
_entity.pdbx_description
1 polymer ?
#
loop_
_entity_poly.entity_id
_entity_poly.type
_entity_poly.pdbx_seq_one_letter_code
_entity_poly.pdbx_strand_id
1 'polypeptide(L)'
;MKTRMALAQGALGAIGLALAGPALAHHAFAMFDTNREVTLEGTVKEFQWTNPHTWVQLLVKDTSGKEVEWSIEGSSPNNLARFGWTRNSIKTGDHVQAVVHPLKDGSIGGSLVKITVNGQVVGAAKPS
;
A
#
# COMPACT_ATOMS: atom_id res chain seq x y z
N MET A 1 50.15 -21.53 52.92
CA MET A 1 49.26 -20.42 52.57
C MET A 1 48.46 -20.81 51.35
N LYS A 2 47.18 -20.94 51.50
CA LYS A 2 46.29 -21.49 50.44
C LYS A 2 45.61 -20.35 49.71
N THR A 3 45.96 -20.10 48.45
CA THR A 3 45.30 -19.14 47.58
C THR A 3 44.10 -19.83 46.92
N ARG A 4 42.90 -19.34 47.18
CA ARG A 4 41.68 -19.82 46.51
C ARG A 4 41.45 -18.98 45.27
N MET A 5 41.51 -19.64 44.10
CA MET A 5 41.04 -19.09 42.83
C MET A 5 39.52 -19.13 42.80
N ALA A 6 38.92 -17.98 42.60
CA ALA A 6 37.50 -17.87 42.30
C ALA A 6 37.28 -18.02 40.79
N LEU A 7 36.48 -19.02 40.41
CA LEU A 7 36.00 -19.19 39.04
C LEU A 7 34.84 -18.23 38.81
N ALA A 8 35.02 -17.32 37.87
CA ALA A 8 33.93 -16.49 37.36
C ALA A 8 33.16 -17.29 36.29
N GLN A 9 31.91 -17.62 36.59
CA GLN A 9 30.99 -18.18 35.62
C GLN A 9 30.44 -17.04 34.75
N GLY A 10 30.83 -17.05 33.47
CA GLY A 10 30.23 -16.17 32.47
C GLY A 10 28.84 -16.67 32.08
N ALA A 11 27.84 -15.84 32.31
CA ALA A 11 26.49 -16.07 31.80
C ALA A 11 26.46 -15.77 30.31
N LEU A 12 26.24 -16.81 29.48
CA LEU A 12 25.88 -16.63 28.08
C LEU A 12 24.45 -16.12 27.99
N GLY A 13 24.30 -14.85 27.68
CA GLY A 13 23.04 -14.26 27.30
C GLY A 13 22.65 -14.76 25.91
N ALA A 14 21.64 -15.62 25.84
CA ALA A 14 21.00 -15.98 24.57
C ALA A 14 20.24 -14.77 24.03
N ILE A 15 20.79 -14.14 22.99
CA ILE A 15 20.07 -13.11 22.22
C ILE A 15 19.04 -13.84 21.38
N GLY A 16 17.79 -13.81 21.83
CA GLY A 16 16.65 -14.27 21.07
C GLY A 16 16.42 -13.34 19.87
N LEU A 17 16.77 -13.80 18.70
CA LEU A 17 16.44 -13.14 17.44
C LEU A 17 14.93 -13.28 17.21
N ALA A 18 14.15 -12.27 17.56
CA ALA A 18 12.74 -12.23 17.27
C ALA A 18 12.55 -12.07 15.74
N LEU A 19 12.14 -13.14 15.08
CA LEU A 19 11.72 -13.15 13.70
C LEU A 19 10.34 -12.49 13.58
N ALA A 20 10.31 -11.17 13.48
CA ALA A 20 9.08 -10.40 13.23
C ALA A 20 8.84 -10.25 11.72
N GLY A 21 8.71 -11.36 10.99
CA GLY A 21 8.58 -11.33 9.53
C GLY A 21 7.15 -11.37 8.97
N PRO A 22 6.26 -12.29 9.33
CA PRO A 22 4.94 -12.40 8.67
C PRO A 22 3.82 -11.59 9.30
N ALA A 23 3.93 -11.14 10.56
CA ALA A 23 2.84 -10.45 11.24
C ALA A 23 2.54 -9.04 10.68
N LEU A 24 3.53 -8.34 10.16
CA LEU A 24 3.37 -6.98 9.61
C LEU A 24 2.59 -6.96 8.28
N ALA A 25 2.72 -7.99 7.44
CA ALA A 25 2.01 -8.09 6.18
C ALA A 25 0.51 -8.36 6.38
N HIS A 26 0.12 -9.17 7.36
CA HIS A 26 -1.29 -9.44 7.70
C HIS A 26 -1.99 -8.23 8.31
N HIS A 27 -1.29 -7.40 9.09
CA HIS A 27 -1.86 -6.16 9.64
C HIS A 27 -2.13 -5.10 8.57
N ALA A 28 -1.34 -5.04 7.50
CA ALA A 28 -1.54 -4.07 6.43
C ALA A 28 -2.86 -4.28 5.68
N PHE A 29 -3.26 -5.53 5.40
CA PHE A 29 -4.54 -5.82 4.75
C PHE A 29 -5.75 -5.66 5.68
N ALA A 30 -5.57 -5.86 6.98
CA ALA A 30 -6.64 -5.74 7.96
C ALA A 30 -7.17 -4.30 8.14
N MET A 31 -6.42 -3.29 7.71
CA MET A 31 -6.83 -1.88 7.83
C MET A 31 -7.86 -1.45 6.79
N PHE A 32 -8.00 -2.18 5.68
CA PHE A 32 -8.96 -1.87 4.63
C PHE A 32 -10.28 -2.62 4.81
N ASP A 33 -11.39 -1.95 4.55
CA ASP A 33 -12.71 -2.56 4.56
C ASP A 33 -13.00 -3.19 3.19
N THR A 34 -12.64 -4.45 3.04
CA THR A 34 -12.80 -5.20 1.78
C THR A 34 -14.25 -5.55 1.44
N ASN A 35 -15.20 -5.29 2.36
CA ASN A 35 -16.64 -5.45 2.10
C ASN A 35 -17.28 -4.18 1.52
N ARG A 36 -16.52 -3.09 1.43
CA ARG A 36 -16.99 -1.82 0.86
C ARG A 36 -16.11 -1.41 -0.30
N GLU A 37 -16.74 -0.83 -1.30
CA GLU A 37 -16.07 -0.15 -2.40
C GLU A 37 -16.55 1.31 -2.45
N VAL A 38 -15.61 2.21 -2.65
CA VAL A 38 -15.86 3.63 -2.87
C VAL A 38 -15.32 4.01 -4.23
N THR A 39 -16.13 4.68 -5.03
CA THR A 39 -15.71 5.22 -6.32
C THR A 39 -15.32 6.68 -6.15
N LEU A 40 -14.10 6.99 -6.56
CA LEU A 40 -13.51 8.32 -6.49
C LEU A 40 -13.29 8.84 -7.90
N GLU A 41 -13.59 10.10 -8.12
CA GLU A 41 -13.19 10.82 -9.34
C GLU A 41 -12.24 11.94 -8.96
N GLY A 42 -11.15 12.06 -9.70
CA GLY A 42 -10.16 13.08 -9.38
C GLY A 42 -9.02 13.16 -10.37
N THR A 43 -8.06 14.02 -10.02
CA THR A 43 -6.87 14.26 -10.80
C THR A 43 -5.66 13.64 -10.09
N VAL A 44 -4.87 12.91 -10.83
CA VAL A 44 -3.64 12.29 -10.31
C VAL A 44 -2.62 13.38 -9.99
N LYS A 45 -2.25 13.48 -8.72
CA LYS A 45 -1.15 14.31 -8.26
C LYS A 45 0.19 13.63 -8.49
N GLU A 46 0.26 12.33 -8.17
CA GLU A 46 1.46 11.53 -8.30
C GLU A 46 1.12 10.04 -8.44
N PHE A 47 1.83 9.34 -9.30
CA PHE A 47 1.84 7.88 -9.34
C PHE A 47 3.24 7.37 -8.99
N GLN A 48 3.33 6.72 -7.85
CA GLN A 48 4.58 6.20 -7.30
C GLN A 48 4.74 4.73 -7.68
N TRP A 49 5.70 4.45 -8.55
CA TRP A 49 6.05 3.09 -8.98
C TRP A 49 7.16 2.54 -8.09
N THR A 50 6.78 2.16 -6.86
CA THR A 50 7.71 1.81 -5.77
C THR A 50 7.43 0.43 -5.19
N ASN A 51 8.46 -0.18 -4.59
CA ASN A 51 8.34 -1.40 -3.79
C ASN A 51 8.26 -1.03 -2.29
N PRO A 52 7.53 -1.80 -1.48
CA PRO A 52 6.79 -3.02 -1.82
C PRO A 52 5.45 -2.76 -2.51
N HIS A 53 4.95 -1.53 -2.49
CA HIS A 53 3.67 -1.14 -3.05
C HIS A 53 3.78 0.09 -3.94
N THR A 54 2.94 0.12 -4.98
CA THR A 54 2.68 1.36 -5.74
C THR A 54 1.67 2.23 -4.99
N TRP A 55 1.68 3.53 -5.27
CA TRP A 55 0.76 4.48 -4.67
C TRP A 55 0.22 5.45 -5.71
N VAL A 56 -1.07 5.74 -5.62
CA VAL A 56 -1.70 6.81 -6.37
C VAL A 56 -2.12 7.89 -5.39
N GLN A 57 -1.54 9.08 -5.51
CA GLN A 57 -2.00 10.26 -4.79
C GLN A 57 -3.03 10.96 -5.67
N LEU A 58 -4.29 10.95 -5.25
CA LEU A 58 -5.42 11.44 -6.03
C LEU A 58 -6.06 12.64 -5.36
N LEU A 59 -6.21 13.73 -6.12
CA LEU A 59 -6.92 14.93 -5.68
C LEU A 59 -8.39 14.79 -6.02
N VAL A 60 -9.23 14.72 -4.99
CA VAL A 60 -10.68 14.50 -5.10
C VAL A 60 -11.42 15.67 -4.47
N LYS A 61 -12.46 16.18 -5.12
CA LYS A 61 -13.35 17.14 -4.49
C LYS A 61 -14.34 16.43 -3.57
N ASP A 62 -14.42 16.88 -2.34
CA ASP A 62 -15.44 16.41 -1.40
C ASP A 62 -16.82 17.03 -1.71
N THR A 63 -17.83 16.66 -0.92
CA THR A 63 -19.21 17.14 -1.10
C THR A 63 -19.35 18.65 -0.96
N SER A 64 -18.40 19.33 -0.29
CA SER A 64 -18.36 20.80 -0.15
C SER A 64 -17.63 21.48 -1.31
N GLY A 65 -17.03 20.70 -2.24
CA GLY A 65 -16.20 21.22 -3.32
C GLY A 65 -14.75 21.46 -2.93
N LYS A 66 -14.36 21.14 -1.68
CA LYS A 66 -12.99 21.21 -1.21
C LYS A 66 -12.19 20.05 -1.77
N GLU A 67 -10.99 20.34 -2.28
CA GLU A 67 -10.05 19.34 -2.74
C GLU A 67 -9.36 18.66 -1.56
N VAL A 68 -9.42 17.33 -1.54
CA VAL A 68 -8.75 16.48 -0.55
C VAL A 68 -7.88 15.46 -1.25
N GLU A 69 -6.75 15.13 -0.64
CA GLU A 69 -5.80 14.16 -1.19
C GLU A 69 -6.07 12.76 -0.63
N TRP A 70 -6.37 11.84 -1.54
CA TRP A 70 -6.48 10.41 -1.23
C TRP A 70 -5.17 9.71 -1.52
N SER A 71 -4.68 8.96 -0.55
CA SER A 71 -3.53 8.07 -0.72
C SER A 71 -4.03 6.66 -0.97
N ILE A 72 -3.83 6.16 -2.19
CA ILE A 72 -4.37 4.88 -2.65
C ILE A 72 -3.24 3.91 -2.85
N GLU A 73 -3.24 2.84 -2.05
CA GLU A 73 -2.25 1.77 -2.13
C GLU A 73 -2.58 0.80 -3.25
N GLY A 74 -1.62 0.54 -4.12
CA GLY A 74 -1.71 -0.47 -5.16
C GLY A 74 -0.86 -1.70 -4.84
N SER A 75 -0.89 -2.68 -5.73
CA SER A 75 -0.04 -3.86 -5.66
C SER A 75 1.43 -3.50 -5.99
N SER A 76 2.35 -4.45 -5.79
CA SER A 76 3.76 -4.25 -6.13
C SER A 76 3.95 -4.02 -7.63
N PRO A 77 5.02 -3.30 -8.04
CA PRO A 77 5.34 -3.13 -9.44
C PRO A 77 5.43 -4.45 -10.23
N ASN A 78 6.07 -5.45 -9.67
CA ASN A 78 6.19 -6.77 -10.31
C ASN A 78 4.83 -7.44 -10.53
N ASN A 79 3.93 -7.32 -9.57
CA ASN A 79 2.60 -7.88 -9.68
C ASN A 79 1.78 -7.13 -10.73
N LEU A 80 1.80 -5.82 -10.71
CA LEU A 80 1.08 -4.99 -11.69
C LEU A 80 1.60 -5.17 -13.12
N ALA A 81 2.91 -5.34 -13.29
CA ALA A 81 3.52 -5.57 -14.61
C ALA A 81 2.98 -6.84 -15.30
N ARG A 82 2.62 -7.86 -14.53
CA ARG A 82 1.97 -9.08 -15.06
C ARG A 82 0.60 -8.81 -15.68
N PHE A 83 -0.06 -7.73 -15.26
CA PHE A 83 -1.34 -7.27 -15.77
C PHE A 83 -1.19 -6.11 -16.78
N GLY A 84 0.01 -5.90 -17.30
CA GLY A 84 0.26 -4.90 -18.33
C GLY A 84 0.50 -3.49 -17.84
N TRP A 85 0.61 -3.28 -16.53
CA TRP A 85 0.94 -1.97 -15.97
C TRP A 85 2.42 -1.64 -16.18
N THR A 86 2.68 -0.34 -16.36
CA THR A 86 4.01 0.25 -16.36
C THR A 86 4.01 1.51 -15.49
N ARG A 87 5.18 2.06 -15.20
CA ARG A 87 5.29 3.36 -14.51
C ARG A 87 4.61 4.52 -15.26
N ASN A 88 4.33 4.33 -16.54
CA ASN A 88 3.69 5.33 -17.40
C ASN A 88 2.19 5.07 -17.61
N SER A 89 1.63 4.05 -16.98
CA SER A 89 0.19 3.71 -17.11
C SER A 89 -0.72 4.81 -16.59
N ILE A 90 -0.26 5.54 -15.59
CA ILE A 90 -0.94 6.69 -15.00
C ILE A 90 0.08 7.82 -14.91
N LYS A 91 -0.34 9.04 -15.23
CA LYS A 91 0.52 10.22 -15.24
C LYS A 91 -0.07 11.31 -14.36
N THR A 92 0.79 12.13 -13.78
CA THR A 92 0.39 13.36 -13.11
C THR A 92 -0.48 14.21 -14.03
N GLY A 93 -1.61 14.68 -13.53
CA GLY A 93 -2.58 15.45 -14.29
C GLY A 93 -3.67 14.63 -14.98
N ASP A 94 -3.56 13.31 -15.03
CA ASP A 94 -4.63 12.45 -15.56
C ASP A 94 -5.89 12.59 -14.71
N HIS A 95 -7.03 12.71 -15.38
CA HIS A 95 -8.33 12.58 -14.74
C HIS A 95 -8.76 11.12 -14.75
N VAL A 96 -9.03 10.59 -13.56
CA VAL A 96 -9.28 9.16 -13.38
C VAL A 96 -10.51 8.92 -12.53
N GLN A 97 -11.07 7.73 -12.71
CA GLN A 97 -12.02 7.14 -11.78
C GLN A 97 -11.34 5.95 -11.10
N ALA A 98 -11.26 5.98 -9.77
CA ALA A 98 -10.68 4.91 -8.99
C ALA A 98 -11.73 4.26 -8.10
N VAL A 99 -11.79 2.93 -8.11
CA VAL A 99 -12.55 2.13 -7.14
C VAL A 99 -11.58 1.61 -6.10
N VAL A 100 -11.88 1.87 -4.84
CA VAL A 100 -11.02 1.53 -3.71
C VAL A 100 -11.79 0.85 -2.58
N HIS A 101 -11.11 -0.01 -1.84
CA HIS A 101 -11.56 -0.41 -0.50
C HIS A 101 -11.08 0.65 0.49
N PRO A 102 -11.98 1.34 1.19
CA PRO A 102 -11.58 2.42 2.10
C PRO A 102 -10.92 1.90 3.37
N LEU A 103 -10.23 2.79 4.07
CA LEU A 103 -9.73 2.51 5.41
C LEU A 103 -10.89 2.34 6.40
N LYS A 104 -10.80 1.34 7.28
CA LYS A 104 -11.83 1.05 8.29
C LYS A 104 -12.01 2.16 9.33
N ASP A 105 -10.95 2.91 9.61
CA ASP A 105 -10.95 3.99 10.59
C ASP A 105 -11.53 5.31 10.07
N GLY A 106 -11.93 5.36 8.79
CA GLY A 106 -12.47 6.55 8.15
C GLY A 106 -11.43 7.56 7.67
N SER A 107 -10.13 7.27 7.79
CA SER A 107 -9.07 8.08 7.20
C SER A 107 -9.19 8.16 5.68
N ILE A 108 -8.66 9.24 5.09
CA ILE A 108 -8.71 9.49 3.65
C ILE A 108 -7.64 8.66 2.94
N GLY A 109 -8.03 7.48 2.48
CA GLY A 109 -7.15 6.52 1.83
C GLY A 109 -7.85 5.20 1.58
N GLY A 110 -7.21 4.34 0.82
CA GLY A 110 -7.76 3.03 0.50
C GLY A 110 -6.78 2.15 -0.27
N SER A 111 -7.20 0.92 -0.53
CA SER A 111 -6.51 0.01 -1.44
C SER A 111 -7.20 -0.01 -2.81
N LEU A 112 -6.40 0.01 -3.86
CA LEU A 112 -6.89 0.08 -5.24
C LEU A 112 -7.54 -1.23 -5.67
N VAL A 113 -8.77 -1.17 -6.15
CA VAL A 113 -9.47 -2.28 -6.80
C VAL A 113 -9.37 -2.13 -8.33
N LYS A 114 -9.67 -0.95 -8.83
CA LYS A 114 -9.70 -0.65 -10.26
C LYS A 114 -9.46 0.84 -10.50
N ILE A 115 -8.78 1.16 -11.58
CA ILE A 115 -8.63 2.55 -12.03
C ILE A 115 -8.89 2.66 -13.53
N THR A 116 -9.59 3.71 -13.91
CA THR A 116 -9.96 3.99 -15.29
C THR A 116 -9.39 5.36 -15.68
N VAL A 117 -8.62 5.39 -16.75
CA VAL A 117 -8.02 6.60 -17.31
C VAL A 117 -8.62 6.82 -18.69
N ASN A 118 -9.22 7.99 -18.95
CA ASN A 118 -9.86 8.31 -20.23
C ASN A 118 -10.85 7.23 -20.70
N GLY A 119 -11.64 6.68 -19.77
CA GLY A 119 -12.65 5.66 -20.05
C GLY A 119 -12.13 4.23 -20.24
N GLN A 120 -10.82 4.01 -20.12
CA GLN A 120 -10.21 2.68 -20.24
C GLN A 120 -9.67 2.21 -18.89
N VAL A 121 -10.01 0.97 -18.52
CA VAL A 121 -9.47 0.34 -17.31
C VAL A 121 -8.02 0.02 -17.51
N VAL A 122 -7.17 0.51 -16.60
CA VAL A 122 -5.72 0.23 -16.64
C VAL A 122 -5.48 -1.21 -16.18
N GLY A 123 -4.71 -1.97 -16.99
CA GLY A 123 -4.32 -3.33 -16.65
C GLY A 123 -5.47 -4.32 -16.55
N ALA A 124 -6.60 -4.05 -17.18
CA ALA A 124 -7.63 -5.06 -17.34
C ALA A 124 -7.07 -6.24 -18.12
N ALA A 125 -7.15 -7.44 -17.55
CA ALA A 125 -6.84 -8.66 -18.28
C ALA A 125 -7.66 -8.68 -19.57
N LYS A 126 -6.99 -8.90 -20.71
CA LYS A 126 -7.73 -9.14 -21.96
C LYS A 126 -8.73 -10.25 -21.69
N PRO A 127 -10.01 -10.06 -22.05
CA PRO A 127 -10.94 -11.19 -22.03
C PRO A 127 -10.35 -12.29 -22.93
N SER A 128 -10.20 -13.46 -22.34
CA SER A 128 -9.76 -14.68 -23.04
C SER A 128 -10.76 -15.09 -24.11
#